data_e8d505194edba0f1c865ca705c2a5802
#
_entry.id   e8d505194edba0f1c865ca705c2a5802
#
_cell.length_a   1.000
_cell.length_b   1.000
_cell.length_c   1.000
_cell.angle_alpha   90.00
_cell.angle_beta   90.00
_cell.angle_gamma   90.00
#
_symmetry.space_group_name_H-M   'P 1'
#
loop_
_entity.id
_entity.type
_entity.pdbx_description
1 polymer ?
#
loop_
_entity_poly.entity_id
_entity_poly.type
_entity_poly.pdbx_seq_one_letter_code
_entity_poly.pdbx_strand_id
1 'polypeptide(L)'
;MTHAAVTGWGKCLPPAILSNDDLTRILDTSDEWILSRTGIRERRISHVPLEELAYVASARALAAAGLTGSEIELIVFGTCSHGDQVPNMASAIQARIGATTAAAMDVNTACTSFLYALSSASALIRTSVVRNALVIGAELISPFMDWADRDVAVLFGDGAAAVVLQATQREEGLIAEKLGCYAEAREALRVQGMGGTYANRGVLYGVTHWQFEGQEIFKRAVQGMAGACASALARVGLTPDDVHLVVPHQANLRIIEAVAKKARVPMDRVYINVQRYGNMSAATVPIALCEALEERRVRAGALLLMPGFGGGLSYCSHLVRWGERTTPLGESTVELPPTERTALQLIEDLLAAKTTPSSAATWR
;
A
#
# COMPACT_ATOMS: atom_id res chain seq x y z
N MET A 1 -11.04 3.37 -27.96
CA MET A 1 -10.60 4.13 -26.75
C MET A 1 -9.34 3.49 -26.22
N THR A 2 -8.40 4.29 -25.77
CA THR A 2 -7.19 3.75 -25.11
C THR A 2 -7.52 3.37 -23.66
N HIS A 3 -7.06 2.21 -23.24
CA HIS A 3 -7.19 1.66 -21.90
C HIS A 3 -5.79 1.49 -21.28
N ALA A 4 -5.72 1.27 -19.97
CA ALA A 4 -4.49 1.11 -19.21
C ALA A 4 -4.45 -0.29 -18.59
N ALA A 5 -3.83 -1.24 -19.28
CA ALA A 5 -3.73 -2.61 -18.82
C ALA A 5 -2.64 -2.77 -17.76
N VAL A 6 -2.89 -3.58 -16.74
CA VAL A 6 -1.84 -4.05 -15.82
C VAL A 6 -1.08 -5.17 -16.51
N THR A 7 0.20 -4.97 -16.80
CA THR A 7 1.03 -5.89 -17.59
C THR A 7 2.23 -6.45 -16.83
N GLY A 8 2.57 -5.87 -15.69
CA GLY A 8 3.62 -6.35 -14.80
C GLY A 8 3.30 -6.04 -13.35
N TRP A 9 3.85 -6.84 -12.45
CA TRP A 9 3.68 -6.71 -11.00
C TRP A 9 4.89 -7.25 -10.27
N GLY A 10 5.14 -6.70 -9.09
CA GLY A 10 6.23 -7.13 -8.24
C GLY A 10 6.03 -6.66 -6.82
N LYS A 11 6.41 -7.47 -5.85
CA LYS A 11 6.37 -7.13 -4.42
C LYS A 11 7.75 -7.25 -3.80
N CYS A 12 7.97 -6.53 -2.71
CA CYS A 12 9.12 -6.65 -1.84
C CYS A 12 8.67 -6.64 -0.38
N LEU A 13 8.99 -7.69 0.33
CA LEU A 13 8.69 -7.85 1.75
C LEU A 13 10.00 -7.97 2.52
N PRO A 14 10.19 -7.19 3.60
CA PRO A 14 11.34 -7.37 4.48
C PRO A 14 11.40 -8.78 5.05
N PRO A 15 12.60 -9.36 5.24
CA PRO A 15 12.74 -10.72 5.77
C PRO A 15 12.42 -10.81 7.27
N ALA A 16 12.63 -9.74 8.05
CA ALA A 16 12.45 -9.77 9.49
C ALA A 16 10.96 -9.81 9.87
N ILE A 17 10.56 -10.88 10.56
CA ILE A 17 9.20 -11.14 11.01
C ILE A 17 9.05 -10.70 12.45
N LEU A 18 8.01 -9.91 12.75
CA LEU A 18 7.57 -9.57 14.09
C LEU A 18 6.27 -10.34 14.38
N SER A 19 6.37 -11.37 15.22
CA SER A 19 5.23 -12.16 15.65
C SER A 19 4.42 -11.47 16.77
N ASN A 20 3.23 -11.99 17.05
CA ASN A 20 2.47 -11.53 18.21
C ASN A 20 3.21 -11.87 19.52
N ASP A 21 3.90 -13.01 19.58
CA ASP A 21 4.72 -13.39 20.75
C ASP A 21 5.90 -12.45 20.99
N ASP A 22 6.51 -11.93 19.90
CA ASP A 22 7.54 -10.90 20.04
C ASP A 22 6.99 -9.62 20.64
N LEU A 23 5.78 -9.21 20.24
CA LEU A 23 5.13 -8.02 20.79
C LEU A 23 4.79 -8.15 22.27
N THR A 24 4.52 -9.33 22.77
CA THR A 24 4.27 -9.54 24.23
C THR A 24 5.49 -9.20 25.10
N ARG A 25 6.70 -9.13 24.51
CA ARG A 25 7.92 -8.77 25.22
C ARG A 25 8.08 -7.26 25.43
N ILE A 26 7.37 -6.46 24.64
CA ILE A 26 7.48 -5.00 24.65
C ILE A 26 6.17 -4.28 24.94
N LEU A 27 5.03 -4.99 24.89
CA LEU A 27 3.68 -4.45 25.11
C LEU A 27 2.89 -5.33 26.07
N ASP A 28 1.98 -4.73 26.83
CA ASP A 28 0.97 -5.46 27.63
C ASP A 28 -0.14 -5.96 26.71
N THR A 29 0.06 -7.13 26.07
CA THR A 29 -0.83 -7.73 25.08
C THR A 29 -0.69 -9.26 25.08
N SER A 30 -1.49 -9.96 24.26
CA SER A 30 -1.38 -11.38 24.00
C SER A 30 -1.70 -11.72 22.54
N ASP A 31 -1.24 -12.88 22.03
CA ASP A 31 -1.60 -13.36 20.70
C ASP A 31 -3.12 -13.46 20.53
N GLU A 32 -3.82 -14.00 21.53
CA GLU A 32 -5.28 -14.12 21.51
C GLU A 32 -5.97 -12.75 21.40
N TRP A 33 -5.48 -11.74 22.15
CA TRP A 33 -6.02 -10.39 22.12
C TRP A 33 -5.84 -9.74 20.74
N ILE A 34 -4.64 -9.84 20.16
CA ILE A 34 -4.32 -9.28 18.84
C ILE A 34 -5.13 -10.00 17.78
N LEU A 35 -5.09 -11.33 17.77
CA LEU A 35 -5.73 -12.16 16.75
C LEU A 35 -7.26 -11.94 16.72
N SER A 36 -7.91 -11.95 17.89
CA SER A 36 -9.36 -11.78 17.98
C SER A 36 -9.86 -10.42 17.50
N ARG A 37 -9.02 -9.38 17.59
CA ARG A 37 -9.38 -8.01 17.20
C ARG A 37 -8.98 -7.66 15.77
N THR A 38 -7.91 -8.25 15.26
CA THR A 38 -7.29 -7.82 14.00
C THR A 38 -7.18 -8.91 12.95
N GLY A 39 -7.10 -10.17 13.37
CA GLY A 39 -6.73 -11.29 12.52
C GLY A 39 -5.24 -11.38 12.20
N ILE A 40 -4.41 -10.48 12.74
CA ILE A 40 -2.96 -10.40 12.45
C ILE A 40 -2.19 -11.38 13.33
N ARG A 41 -1.30 -12.18 12.72
CA ARG A 41 -0.37 -13.09 13.41
C ARG A 41 1.05 -12.57 13.42
N GLU A 42 1.46 -11.96 12.31
CA GLU A 42 2.80 -11.44 12.11
C GLU A 42 2.79 -10.21 11.20
N ARG A 43 3.87 -9.44 11.24
CA ARG A 43 4.13 -8.31 10.34
C ARG A 43 5.62 -8.32 9.96
N ARG A 44 5.97 -7.50 8.99
CA ARG A 44 7.34 -7.37 8.51
C ARG A 44 7.90 -6.03 8.96
N ILE A 45 9.16 -6.04 9.42
CA ILE A 45 9.90 -4.85 9.83
C ILE A 45 11.10 -4.71 8.91
N SER A 46 11.27 -3.54 8.32
CA SER A 46 12.33 -3.30 7.36
C SER A 46 13.66 -2.95 8.05
N HIS A 47 14.72 -3.53 7.51
CA HIS A 47 16.12 -3.21 7.85
C HIS A 47 16.75 -2.23 6.85
N VAL A 48 15.98 -1.79 5.85
CA VAL A 48 16.43 -0.91 4.79
C VAL A 48 15.46 0.27 4.62
N PRO A 49 15.91 1.39 4.00
CA PRO A 49 15.02 2.51 3.67
C PRO A 49 13.90 2.12 2.72
N LEU A 50 12.82 2.93 2.68
CA LEU A 50 11.67 2.75 1.81
C LEU A 50 12.04 2.64 0.33
N GLU A 51 13.05 3.40 -0.09
CA GLU A 51 13.58 3.40 -1.46
C GLU A 51 14.05 2.01 -1.91
N GLU A 52 14.72 1.26 -1.02
CA GLU A 52 15.21 -0.10 -1.33
C GLU A 52 14.04 -1.07 -1.54
N LEU A 53 13.03 -1.03 -0.67
CA LEU A 53 11.83 -1.85 -0.82
C LEU A 53 11.12 -1.55 -2.15
N ALA A 54 10.92 -0.27 -2.44
CA ALA A 54 10.25 0.19 -3.65
C ALA A 54 11.06 -0.14 -4.92
N TYR A 55 12.38 -0.04 -4.86
CA TYR A 55 13.25 -0.40 -5.99
C TYR A 55 13.15 -1.88 -6.34
N VAL A 56 13.27 -2.79 -5.37
CA VAL A 56 13.13 -4.23 -5.59
C VAL A 56 11.75 -4.56 -6.18
N ALA A 57 10.68 -3.99 -5.62
CA ALA A 57 9.32 -4.19 -6.13
C ALA A 57 9.18 -3.68 -7.57
N SER A 58 9.77 -2.52 -7.89
CA SER A 58 9.75 -1.91 -9.22
C SER A 58 10.52 -2.76 -10.25
N ALA A 59 11.72 -3.23 -9.89
CA ALA A 59 12.53 -4.09 -10.75
C ALA A 59 11.81 -5.40 -11.10
N ARG A 60 11.12 -6.00 -10.12
CA ARG A 60 10.27 -7.19 -10.33
C ARG A 60 9.07 -6.90 -11.22
N ALA A 61 8.41 -5.76 -11.03
CA ALA A 61 7.28 -5.36 -11.87
C ALA A 61 7.69 -5.12 -13.33
N LEU A 62 8.85 -4.48 -13.55
CA LEU A 62 9.41 -4.25 -14.87
C LEU A 62 9.76 -5.58 -15.55
N ALA A 63 10.46 -6.48 -14.87
CA ALA A 63 10.78 -7.80 -15.38
C ALA A 63 9.52 -8.60 -15.76
N ALA A 64 8.49 -8.59 -14.90
CA ALA A 64 7.21 -9.23 -15.17
C ALA A 64 6.49 -8.63 -16.40
N ALA A 65 6.65 -7.32 -16.65
CA ALA A 65 6.13 -6.64 -17.83
C ALA A 65 6.96 -6.91 -19.10
N GLY A 66 8.20 -7.36 -18.95
CA GLY A 66 9.19 -7.45 -20.03
C GLY A 66 9.66 -6.07 -20.51
N LEU A 67 9.69 -5.08 -19.62
CA LEU A 67 10.12 -3.71 -19.91
C LEU A 67 11.40 -3.37 -19.16
N THR A 68 12.12 -2.40 -19.71
CA THR A 68 13.24 -1.70 -19.06
C THR A 68 12.76 -0.38 -18.46
N GLY A 69 13.53 0.19 -17.53
CA GLY A 69 13.20 1.51 -16.97
C GLY A 69 13.12 2.62 -18.01
N SER A 70 13.92 2.57 -19.08
CA SER A 70 13.93 3.58 -20.16
C SER A 70 12.62 3.64 -20.96
N GLU A 71 11.77 2.62 -20.86
CA GLU A 71 10.47 2.57 -21.53
C GLU A 71 9.34 3.15 -20.66
N ILE A 72 9.61 3.46 -19.40
CA ILE A 72 8.66 4.08 -18.48
C ILE A 72 8.64 5.59 -18.72
N GLU A 73 7.45 6.15 -18.91
CA GLU A 73 7.21 7.58 -19.16
C GLU A 73 6.62 8.30 -17.94
N LEU A 74 6.10 7.54 -16.97
CA LEU A 74 5.51 8.08 -15.74
C LEU A 74 5.77 7.14 -14.56
N ILE A 75 6.16 7.71 -13.41
CA ILE A 75 6.21 7.02 -12.13
C ILE A 75 5.27 7.72 -11.17
N VAL A 76 4.32 6.98 -10.59
CA VAL A 76 3.44 7.49 -9.53
C VAL A 76 3.66 6.66 -8.28
N PHE A 77 4.17 7.30 -7.24
CA PHE A 77 4.51 6.66 -5.98
C PHE A 77 3.47 6.97 -4.92
N GLY A 78 2.71 5.98 -4.48
CA GLY A 78 1.72 6.07 -3.42
C GLY A 78 2.33 5.73 -2.06
N THR A 79 2.46 6.74 -1.17
CA THR A 79 3.01 6.57 0.18
C THR A 79 2.56 7.67 1.13
N CYS A 80 2.57 7.39 2.42
CA CYS A 80 2.48 8.39 3.50
C CYS A 80 3.72 8.39 4.42
N SER A 81 4.73 7.57 4.10
CA SER A 81 5.96 7.38 4.89
C SER A 81 7.23 7.71 4.09
N HIS A 82 7.16 8.74 3.24
CA HIS A 82 8.33 9.22 2.48
C HIS A 82 9.48 9.64 3.38
N GLY A 83 10.73 9.44 2.92
CA GLY A 83 11.93 9.78 3.67
C GLY A 83 12.13 11.28 3.80
N ASP A 84 12.08 11.99 2.67
CA ASP A 84 12.23 13.44 2.59
C ASP A 84 10.94 14.11 2.12
N GLN A 85 10.71 15.34 2.56
CA GLN A 85 9.62 16.16 2.04
C GLN A 85 9.89 16.60 0.59
N VAL A 86 11.16 16.81 0.25
CA VAL A 86 11.68 17.19 -1.07
C VAL A 86 13.12 16.65 -1.17
N PRO A 87 13.51 15.96 -2.25
CA PRO A 87 12.73 15.57 -3.42
C PRO A 87 11.72 14.45 -3.13
N ASN A 88 10.82 14.19 -4.10
CA ASN A 88 9.81 13.12 -3.98
C ASN A 88 10.43 11.72 -4.14
N MET A 89 9.74 10.69 -3.62
CA MET A 89 10.20 9.28 -3.68
C MET A 89 10.20 8.73 -5.10
N ALA A 90 9.25 9.15 -5.94
CA ALA A 90 9.16 8.71 -7.33
C ALA A 90 10.43 9.05 -8.13
N SER A 91 11.07 10.21 -7.86
CA SER A 91 12.31 10.60 -8.53
C SER A 91 13.53 9.74 -8.12
N ALA A 92 13.55 9.26 -6.88
CA ALA A 92 14.59 8.32 -6.43
C ALA A 92 14.49 6.98 -7.20
N ILE A 93 13.26 6.47 -7.36
CA ILE A 93 13.02 5.24 -8.14
C ILE A 93 13.32 5.48 -9.63
N GLN A 94 12.96 6.65 -10.18
CA GLN A 94 13.27 7.03 -11.55
C GLN A 94 14.76 6.89 -11.85
N ALA A 95 15.60 7.43 -10.98
CA ALA A 95 17.06 7.35 -11.13
C ALA A 95 17.56 5.89 -11.08
N ARG A 96 17.04 5.10 -10.12
CA ARG A 96 17.52 3.72 -9.89
C ARG A 96 17.14 2.74 -10.99
N ILE A 97 15.97 2.89 -11.59
CA ILE A 97 15.53 2.02 -12.70
C ILE A 97 15.99 2.52 -14.07
N GLY A 98 16.66 3.67 -14.15
CA GLY A 98 17.14 4.26 -15.41
C GLY A 98 16.02 4.87 -16.27
N ALA A 99 14.91 5.31 -15.67
CA ALA A 99 13.78 5.94 -16.39
C ALA A 99 14.03 7.44 -16.61
N THR A 100 15.12 7.79 -17.27
CA THR A 100 15.68 9.15 -17.34
C THR A 100 14.76 10.23 -17.90
N THR A 101 13.71 9.86 -18.66
CA THR A 101 12.75 10.77 -19.27
C THR A 101 11.36 10.72 -18.64
N ALA A 102 11.14 9.84 -17.68
CA ALA A 102 9.84 9.68 -17.04
C ALA A 102 9.49 10.91 -16.17
N ALA A 103 8.21 11.30 -16.19
CA ALA A 103 7.68 12.17 -15.15
C ALA A 103 7.58 11.39 -13.83
N ALA A 104 7.79 12.08 -12.69
CA ALA A 104 7.81 11.45 -11.38
C ALA A 104 6.99 12.28 -10.38
N MET A 105 6.03 11.64 -9.70
CA MET A 105 5.21 12.28 -8.67
C MET A 105 4.81 11.33 -7.56
N ASP A 106 4.67 11.87 -6.34
CA ASP A 106 4.12 11.16 -5.19
C ASP A 106 2.64 11.49 -5.00
N VAL A 107 1.89 10.52 -4.48
CA VAL A 107 0.50 10.66 -4.06
C VAL A 107 0.38 10.23 -2.59
N ASN A 108 -0.12 11.12 -1.75
CA ASN A 108 -0.40 10.84 -0.34
C ASN A 108 -1.89 10.99 -0.04
N THR A 109 -2.58 9.86 0.03
CA THR A 109 -3.93 9.69 0.56
C THR A 109 -3.94 8.55 1.60
N ALA A 110 -2.85 8.44 2.37
CA ALA A 110 -2.59 7.39 3.35
C ALA A 110 -2.76 5.98 2.72
N CYS A 111 -3.49 5.07 3.36
CA CYS A 111 -3.63 3.69 2.90
C CYS A 111 -4.30 3.54 1.51
N THR A 112 -4.91 4.58 0.96
CA THR A 112 -5.48 4.58 -0.39
C THR A 112 -4.52 5.10 -1.47
N SER A 113 -3.30 5.51 -1.10
CA SER A 113 -2.36 6.19 -2.01
C SER A 113 -2.07 5.38 -3.28
N PHE A 114 -1.86 4.06 -3.19
CA PHE A 114 -1.67 3.21 -4.36
C PHE A 114 -2.88 3.25 -5.31
N LEU A 115 -4.10 3.15 -4.78
CA LEU A 115 -5.30 3.16 -5.60
C LEU A 115 -5.53 4.52 -6.27
N TYR A 116 -5.29 5.63 -5.56
CA TYR A 116 -5.34 6.97 -6.17
C TYR A 116 -4.23 7.17 -7.21
N ALA A 117 -3.03 6.65 -6.96
CA ALA A 117 -1.94 6.61 -7.94
C ALA A 117 -2.32 5.82 -9.19
N LEU A 118 -2.97 4.66 -9.01
CA LEU A 118 -3.48 3.83 -10.11
C LEU A 118 -4.51 4.57 -10.96
N SER A 119 -5.46 5.29 -10.33
CA SER A 119 -6.42 6.15 -11.04
C SER A 119 -5.70 7.24 -11.84
N SER A 120 -4.74 7.93 -11.23
CA SER A 120 -4.02 9.04 -11.87
C SER A 120 -3.22 8.55 -13.08
N ALA A 121 -2.45 7.47 -12.93
CA ALA A 121 -1.68 6.89 -14.02
C ALA A 121 -2.58 6.37 -15.15
N SER A 122 -3.68 5.67 -14.79
CA SER A 122 -4.66 5.18 -15.78
C SER A 122 -5.31 6.32 -16.57
N ALA A 123 -5.62 7.44 -15.91
CA ALA A 123 -6.19 8.62 -16.58
C ALA A 123 -5.21 9.22 -17.59
N LEU A 124 -3.93 9.38 -17.23
CA LEU A 124 -2.88 9.91 -18.12
C LEU A 124 -2.60 8.99 -19.31
N ILE A 125 -2.69 7.68 -19.13
CA ILE A 125 -2.61 6.72 -20.25
C ILE A 125 -3.84 6.84 -21.16
N ARG A 126 -5.04 6.87 -20.60
CA ARG A 126 -6.29 6.95 -21.36
C ARG A 126 -6.42 8.25 -22.17
N THR A 127 -5.83 9.34 -21.68
CA THR A 127 -5.75 10.63 -22.39
C THR A 127 -4.53 10.74 -23.31
N SER A 128 -3.75 9.65 -23.45
CA SER A 128 -2.57 9.56 -24.32
C SER A 128 -1.45 10.55 -23.97
N VAL A 129 -1.36 10.98 -22.73
CA VAL A 129 -0.23 11.79 -22.22
C VAL A 129 1.01 10.92 -22.07
N VAL A 130 0.84 9.67 -21.60
CA VAL A 130 1.89 8.66 -21.48
C VAL A 130 1.37 7.29 -21.97
N ARG A 131 2.29 6.38 -22.31
CA ARG A 131 1.96 5.03 -22.78
C ARG A 131 2.26 3.96 -21.74
N ASN A 132 3.34 4.12 -21.00
CA ASN A 132 3.81 3.19 -19.98
C ASN A 132 4.00 3.91 -18.65
N ALA A 133 3.40 3.40 -17.60
CA ALA A 133 3.53 3.95 -16.27
C ALA A 133 3.90 2.87 -15.24
N LEU A 134 4.73 3.23 -14.28
CA LEU A 134 5.02 2.45 -13.08
C LEU A 134 4.24 3.06 -11.91
N VAL A 135 3.40 2.26 -11.26
CA VAL A 135 2.62 2.66 -10.09
C VAL A 135 3.08 1.87 -8.89
N ILE A 136 3.54 2.56 -7.86
CA ILE A 136 4.15 1.98 -6.67
C ILE A 136 3.25 2.25 -5.47
N GLY A 137 3.06 1.24 -4.62
CA GLY A 137 2.52 1.38 -3.27
C GLY A 137 3.54 0.84 -2.27
N ALA A 138 4.14 1.71 -1.47
CA ALA A 138 5.19 1.31 -0.57
C ALA A 138 5.16 2.10 0.73
N GLU A 139 5.46 1.42 1.85
CA GLU A 139 5.42 2.02 3.17
C GLU A 139 6.52 1.48 4.09
N LEU A 140 7.08 2.38 4.85
CA LEU A 140 7.98 2.14 5.97
C LEU A 140 7.35 2.78 7.21
N ILE A 141 6.44 2.07 7.86
CA ILE A 141 5.65 2.59 8.98
C ILE A 141 6.37 2.41 10.32
N SER A 142 7.19 1.38 10.46
CA SER A 142 7.84 1.00 11.71
C SER A 142 8.61 2.15 12.40
N PRO A 143 9.29 3.09 11.70
CA PRO A 143 9.95 4.23 12.36
C PRO A 143 8.99 5.27 12.94
N PHE A 144 7.75 5.32 12.42
CA PHE A 144 6.73 6.29 12.85
C PHE A 144 5.84 5.73 13.97
N MET A 145 6.02 4.46 14.33
CA MET A 145 5.18 3.77 15.29
C MET A 145 5.47 4.23 16.71
N ASP A 146 4.42 4.45 17.49
CA ASP A 146 4.51 4.48 18.95
C ASP A 146 4.47 3.03 19.47
N TRP A 147 5.66 2.48 19.71
CA TRP A 147 5.80 1.10 20.20
C TRP A 147 5.36 0.92 21.65
N ALA A 148 4.94 1.98 22.35
CA ALA A 148 4.33 1.90 23.68
C ALA A 148 2.80 1.87 23.62
N ASP A 149 2.19 2.24 22.49
CA ASP A 149 0.75 2.21 22.29
C ASP A 149 0.31 0.89 21.61
N ARG A 150 -0.23 -0.03 22.40
CA ARG A 150 -0.67 -1.33 21.89
C ARG A 150 -1.82 -1.25 20.89
N ASP A 151 -2.62 -0.16 20.89
CA ASP A 151 -3.77 -0.04 19.99
C ASP A 151 -3.36 0.22 18.54
N VAL A 152 -2.15 0.75 18.34
CA VAL A 152 -1.56 0.99 17.01
C VAL A 152 -0.36 0.12 16.69
N ALA A 153 0.53 -0.15 17.65
CA ALA A 153 1.77 -0.90 17.44
C ALA A 153 1.53 -2.34 16.95
N VAL A 154 0.39 -2.93 17.32
CA VAL A 154 0.02 -4.30 16.89
C VAL A 154 -0.50 -4.38 15.46
N LEU A 155 -0.73 -3.25 14.77
CA LEU A 155 -1.44 -3.23 13.49
C LEU A 155 -0.52 -3.24 12.29
N PHE A 156 0.56 -2.44 12.32
CA PHE A 156 1.27 -2.03 11.12
C PHE A 156 2.55 -2.82 10.85
N GLY A 157 2.88 -2.93 9.56
CA GLY A 157 4.13 -3.48 9.05
C GLY A 157 4.65 -2.69 7.86
N ASP A 158 5.81 -3.09 7.33
CA ASP A 158 6.52 -2.47 6.21
C ASP A 158 6.46 -3.35 4.97
N GLY A 159 6.45 -2.74 3.79
CA GLY A 159 6.48 -3.46 2.52
C GLY A 159 6.26 -2.58 1.31
N ALA A 160 6.52 -3.13 0.14
CA ALA A 160 6.34 -2.45 -1.14
C ALA A 160 5.78 -3.39 -2.20
N ALA A 161 5.00 -2.85 -3.11
CA ALA A 161 4.70 -3.50 -4.39
C ALA A 161 4.50 -2.45 -5.48
N ALA A 162 4.69 -2.88 -6.72
CA ALA A 162 4.53 -2.05 -7.89
C ALA A 162 3.78 -2.79 -9.00
N VAL A 163 3.11 -2.04 -9.85
CA VAL A 163 2.52 -2.54 -11.08
C VAL A 163 2.95 -1.67 -12.26
N VAL A 164 3.10 -2.30 -13.42
CA VAL A 164 3.29 -1.61 -14.70
C VAL A 164 1.96 -1.52 -15.42
N LEU A 165 1.62 -0.32 -15.87
CA LEU A 165 0.48 -0.06 -16.73
C LEU A 165 0.97 0.22 -18.15
N GLN A 166 0.32 -0.37 -19.16
CA GLN A 166 0.59 -0.11 -20.56
C GLN A 166 -0.69 0.26 -21.32
N ALA A 167 -0.55 1.20 -22.27
CA ALA A 167 -1.64 1.57 -23.16
C ALA A 167 -2.07 0.39 -24.04
N THR A 168 -3.38 0.15 -24.14
CA THR A 168 -3.95 -0.92 -24.96
C THR A 168 -5.24 -0.44 -25.64
N GLN A 169 -5.63 -1.08 -26.74
CA GLN A 169 -6.92 -0.90 -27.38
C GLN A 169 -7.98 -1.92 -26.92
N ARG A 170 -7.58 -2.90 -26.10
CA ARG A 170 -8.50 -3.88 -25.50
C ARG A 170 -9.19 -3.23 -24.30
N GLU A 171 -10.43 -3.62 -24.04
CA GLU A 171 -11.19 -3.17 -22.87
C GLU A 171 -10.73 -3.94 -21.61
N GLU A 172 -9.54 -3.57 -21.13
CA GLU A 172 -8.89 -4.16 -19.95
C GLU A 172 -8.23 -3.08 -19.09
N GLY A 173 -7.84 -3.41 -17.87
CA GLY A 173 -7.33 -2.48 -16.88
C GLY A 173 -8.44 -1.83 -16.06
N LEU A 174 -8.24 -0.61 -15.59
CA LEU A 174 -9.23 0.11 -14.77
C LEU A 174 -10.43 0.53 -15.62
N ILE A 175 -11.58 -0.13 -15.40
CA ILE A 175 -12.82 0.12 -16.18
C ILE A 175 -13.81 1.00 -15.45
N ALA A 176 -13.80 1.02 -14.11
CA ALA A 176 -14.60 1.92 -13.29
C ALA A 176 -13.97 2.13 -11.92
N GLU A 177 -14.22 3.31 -11.36
CA GLU A 177 -13.77 3.65 -10.00
C GLU A 177 -14.75 4.56 -9.29
N LYS A 178 -14.66 4.55 -7.95
CA LYS A 178 -15.27 5.55 -7.08
C LYS A 178 -14.21 5.99 -6.06
N LEU A 179 -13.92 7.28 -6.04
CA LEU A 179 -13.06 7.94 -5.07
C LEU A 179 -13.92 8.81 -4.15
N GLY A 180 -13.50 9.00 -2.90
CA GLY A 180 -14.18 9.88 -1.96
C GLY A 180 -13.41 10.11 -0.66
N CYS A 181 -13.89 11.05 0.15
CA CYS A 181 -13.29 11.42 1.41
C CYS A 181 -14.37 11.90 2.39
N TYR A 182 -14.26 11.49 3.65
CA TYR A 182 -15.03 11.99 4.79
C TYR A 182 -14.17 13.05 5.53
N ALA A 183 -14.06 14.24 4.96
CA ALA A 183 -13.19 15.29 5.48
C ALA A 183 -13.58 15.74 6.90
N GLU A 184 -14.87 15.65 7.26
CA GLU A 184 -15.40 15.94 8.59
C GLU A 184 -14.89 14.98 9.69
N ALA A 185 -14.43 13.79 9.30
CA ALA A 185 -13.90 12.77 10.21
C ALA A 185 -12.36 12.66 10.15
N ARG A 186 -11.66 13.64 9.56
CA ARG A 186 -10.21 13.57 9.33
C ARG A 186 -9.38 13.37 10.61
N GLU A 187 -9.84 13.86 11.73
CA GLU A 187 -9.15 13.76 13.02
C GLU A 187 -9.21 12.34 13.62
N ALA A 188 -10.11 11.47 13.14
CA ALA A 188 -10.24 10.11 13.66
C ALA A 188 -9.00 9.23 13.37
N LEU A 189 -8.22 9.57 12.33
CA LEU A 189 -6.95 8.92 12.01
C LEU A 189 -5.93 9.98 11.60
N ARG A 190 -5.01 10.29 12.51
CA ARG A 190 -4.00 11.31 12.32
C ARG A 190 -2.66 10.91 12.93
N VAL A 191 -1.57 11.18 12.21
CA VAL A 191 -0.20 11.07 12.72
C VAL A 191 0.36 12.48 12.85
N GLN A 192 0.63 12.91 14.07
CA GLN A 192 1.19 14.22 14.41
C GLN A 192 2.71 14.12 14.59
N GLY A 193 3.39 15.25 14.64
CA GLY A 193 4.84 15.33 14.87
C GLY A 193 5.67 15.43 13.60
N MET A 194 5.04 15.34 12.42
CA MET A 194 5.68 15.45 11.11
C MET A 194 4.98 16.52 10.26
N GLY A 195 5.69 17.03 9.27
CA GLY A 195 5.17 18.06 8.35
C GLY A 195 5.40 19.49 8.82
N GLY A 196 5.10 20.47 7.95
CA GLY A 196 5.44 21.89 8.13
C GLY A 196 4.85 22.56 9.36
N THR A 197 3.74 22.04 9.91
CA THR A 197 3.15 22.57 11.15
C THR A 197 4.09 22.47 12.35
N TYR A 198 4.96 21.47 12.36
CA TYR A 198 5.87 21.16 13.47
C TYR A 198 7.30 21.65 13.22
N ALA A 199 7.66 21.93 11.97
CA ALA A 199 9.00 22.31 11.58
C ALA A 199 9.40 23.66 12.23
N ASN A 200 10.57 23.69 12.90
CA ASN A 200 11.20 24.88 13.47
C ASN A 200 10.33 25.68 14.47
N ARG A 201 9.40 25.01 15.16
CA ARG A 201 8.48 25.64 16.12
C ARG A 201 8.72 25.27 17.58
N GLY A 202 9.91 24.78 17.91
CA GLY A 202 10.26 24.34 19.27
C GLY A 202 9.55 23.07 19.71
N VAL A 203 8.88 22.36 18.80
CA VAL A 203 8.30 21.03 19.00
C VAL A 203 9.33 20.00 18.58
N LEU A 204 9.39 18.85 19.24
CA LEU A 204 10.22 17.74 18.81
C LEU A 204 9.70 17.21 17.46
N TYR A 205 10.38 17.61 16.40
CA TYR A 205 10.07 17.16 15.05
C TYR A 205 10.47 15.69 14.85
N GLY A 206 9.60 14.91 14.24
CA GLY A 206 9.85 13.48 14.02
C GLY A 206 9.43 12.56 15.15
N VAL A 207 9.06 13.09 16.32
CA VAL A 207 8.41 12.31 17.38
C VAL A 207 6.92 12.24 17.05
N THR A 208 6.48 11.11 16.60
CA THR A 208 5.10 10.90 16.15
C THR A 208 4.17 10.61 17.31
N HIS A 209 2.95 11.14 17.19
CA HIS A 209 1.83 10.80 18.06
C HIS A 209 0.64 10.38 17.20
N TRP A 210 0.07 9.21 17.50
CA TRP A 210 -1.06 8.66 16.77
C TRP A 210 -2.38 9.01 17.45
N GLN A 211 -3.28 9.59 16.67
CA GLN A 211 -4.69 9.68 17.02
C GLN A 211 -5.43 8.63 16.21
N PHE A 212 -6.06 7.67 16.90
CA PHE A 212 -6.66 6.50 16.27
C PHE A 212 -7.99 6.15 16.95
N GLU A 213 -9.10 6.63 16.36
CA GLU A 213 -10.45 6.39 16.86
C GLU A 213 -11.06 5.14 16.21
N GLY A 214 -10.67 3.96 16.69
CA GLY A 214 -10.98 2.68 16.06
C GLY A 214 -12.44 2.42 15.71
N GLN A 215 -13.39 2.86 16.53
CA GLN A 215 -14.82 2.69 16.26
C GLN A 215 -15.32 3.54 15.08
N GLU A 216 -14.92 4.82 15.02
CA GLU A 216 -15.28 5.70 13.91
C GLU A 216 -14.60 5.27 12.60
N ILE A 217 -13.31 4.87 12.68
CA ILE A 217 -12.57 4.31 11.56
C ILE A 217 -13.27 3.06 11.02
N PHE A 218 -13.64 2.11 11.88
CA PHE A 218 -14.36 0.89 11.48
C PHE A 218 -15.66 1.20 10.76
N LYS A 219 -16.49 2.05 11.35
CA LYS A 219 -17.80 2.45 10.80
C LYS A 219 -17.66 3.09 9.42
N ARG A 220 -16.73 4.07 9.28
CA ARG A 220 -16.49 4.79 8.03
C ARG A 220 -15.85 3.90 6.98
N ALA A 221 -14.92 3.02 7.36
CA ALA A 221 -14.30 2.06 6.44
C ALA A 221 -15.36 1.13 5.81
N VAL A 222 -16.19 0.50 6.64
CA VAL A 222 -17.25 -0.41 6.15
C VAL A 222 -18.26 0.32 5.25
N GLN A 223 -18.65 1.54 5.63
CA GLN A 223 -19.58 2.32 4.83
C GLN A 223 -18.96 2.80 3.52
N GLY A 224 -17.77 3.39 3.58
CA GLY A 224 -17.08 3.99 2.43
C GLY A 224 -16.68 2.94 1.39
N MET A 225 -15.99 1.89 1.83
CA MET A 225 -15.54 0.82 0.94
C MET A 225 -16.72 0.10 0.27
N ALA A 226 -17.73 -0.34 1.02
CA ALA A 226 -18.88 -1.04 0.43
C ALA A 226 -19.71 -0.12 -0.48
N GLY A 227 -19.90 1.15 -0.11
CA GLY A 227 -20.58 2.14 -0.95
C GLY A 227 -19.81 2.43 -2.25
N ALA A 228 -18.47 2.51 -2.16
CA ALA A 228 -17.62 2.69 -3.33
C ALA A 228 -17.66 1.46 -4.27
N CYS A 229 -17.69 0.24 -3.72
CA CYS A 229 -17.88 -0.99 -4.50
C CYS A 229 -19.19 -0.93 -5.31
N ALA A 230 -20.29 -0.66 -4.64
CA ALA A 230 -21.60 -0.56 -5.30
C ALA A 230 -21.62 0.53 -6.39
N SER A 231 -21.00 1.69 -6.12
CA SER A 231 -20.92 2.79 -7.08
C SER A 231 -20.07 2.46 -8.31
N ALA A 232 -18.92 1.78 -8.11
CA ALA A 232 -18.04 1.38 -9.20
C ALA A 232 -18.71 0.36 -10.13
N LEU A 233 -19.37 -0.66 -9.56
CA LEU A 233 -20.12 -1.66 -10.33
C LEU A 233 -21.30 -1.05 -11.09
N ALA A 234 -22.09 -0.18 -10.44
CA ALA A 234 -23.25 0.45 -11.06
C ALA A 234 -22.88 1.33 -12.28
N ARG A 235 -21.69 1.94 -12.29
CA ARG A 235 -21.20 2.77 -13.42
C ARG A 235 -21.11 2.02 -14.74
N VAL A 236 -20.90 0.71 -14.68
CA VAL A 236 -20.72 -0.16 -15.84
C VAL A 236 -21.80 -1.23 -15.93
N GLY A 237 -22.88 -1.09 -15.17
CA GLY A 237 -24.03 -2.01 -15.21
C GLY A 237 -23.76 -3.41 -14.67
N LEU A 238 -22.75 -3.57 -13.80
CA LEU A 238 -22.37 -4.83 -13.19
C LEU A 238 -22.89 -4.94 -11.74
N THR A 239 -22.92 -6.17 -11.24
CA THR A 239 -23.38 -6.55 -9.90
C THR A 239 -22.25 -7.25 -9.12
N PRO A 240 -22.40 -7.46 -7.81
CA PRO A 240 -21.41 -8.24 -7.05
C PRO A 240 -21.22 -9.67 -7.56
N ASP A 241 -22.22 -10.26 -8.22
CA ASP A 241 -22.13 -11.62 -8.77
C ASP A 241 -21.16 -11.74 -9.95
N ASP A 242 -20.93 -10.64 -10.66
CA ASP A 242 -19.99 -10.54 -11.78
C ASP A 242 -18.52 -10.47 -11.31
N VAL A 243 -18.29 -10.12 -10.03
CA VAL A 243 -16.94 -9.97 -9.47
C VAL A 243 -16.30 -11.33 -9.26
N HIS A 244 -15.13 -11.52 -9.88
CA HIS A 244 -14.37 -12.76 -9.73
C HIS A 244 -13.60 -12.81 -8.41
N LEU A 245 -12.90 -11.72 -8.05
CA LEU A 245 -12.11 -11.62 -6.83
C LEU A 245 -12.15 -10.20 -6.27
N VAL A 246 -12.28 -10.09 -4.96
CA VAL A 246 -12.09 -8.83 -4.23
C VAL A 246 -10.71 -8.84 -3.61
N VAL A 247 -9.90 -7.83 -3.88
CA VAL A 247 -8.57 -7.59 -3.31
C VAL A 247 -8.63 -6.31 -2.47
N PRO A 248 -9.11 -6.40 -1.21
CA PRO A 248 -9.34 -5.22 -0.39
C PRO A 248 -8.05 -4.73 0.27
N HIS A 249 -8.06 -3.48 0.74
CA HIS A 249 -7.09 -3.00 1.72
C HIS A 249 -7.04 -3.94 2.94
N GLN A 250 -5.84 -4.39 3.30
CA GLN A 250 -5.56 -5.37 4.35
C GLN A 250 -5.25 -4.66 5.67
N ALA A 251 -6.24 -3.97 6.25
CA ALA A 251 -6.05 -3.27 7.52
C ALA A 251 -6.37 -4.12 8.74
N ASN A 252 -7.45 -4.91 8.64
CA ASN A 252 -8.02 -5.66 9.74
C ASN A 252 -9.04 -6.67 9.19
N LEU A 253 -8.96 -7.93 9.62
CA LEU A 253 -9.85 -8.99 9.13
C LEU A 253 -11.33 -8.66 9.36
N ARG A 254 -11.68 -8.10 10.53
CA ARG A 254 -13.07 -7.74 10.86
C ARG A 254 -13.63 -6.67 9.92
N ILE A 255 -12.80 -5.71 9.48
CA ILE A 255 -13.21 -4.70 8.48
C ILE A 255 -13.45 -5.40 7.14
N ILE A 256 -12.54 -6.28 6.70
CA ILE A 256 -12.65 -7.01 5.44
C ILE A 256 -13.95 -7.83 5.40
N GLU A 257 -14.23 -8.59 6.44
CA GLU A 257 -15.46 -9.41 6.56
C GLU A 257 -16.72 -8.54 6.53
N ALA A 258 -16.74 -7.42 7.28
CA ALA A 258 -17.86 -6.50 7.30
C ALA A 258 -18.11 -5.81 5.95
N VAL A 259 -17.04 -5.45 5.23
CA VAL A 259 -17.11 -4.87 3.87
C VAL A 259 -17.64 -5.92 2.89
N ALA A 260 -17.11 -7.14 2.89
CA ALA A 260 -17.55 -8.23 2.02
C ALA A 260 -19.05 -8.53 2.24
N LYS A 261 -19.47 -8.67 3.49
CA LYS A 261 -20.89 -8.86 3.84
C LYS A 261 -21.76 -7.72 3.33
N LYS A 262 -21.37 -6.46 3.56
CA LYS A 262 -22.14 -5.29 3.14
C LYS A 262 -22.15 -5.11 1.61
N ALA A 263 -21.06 -5.44 0.93
CA ALA A 263 -20.95 -5.45 -0.54
C ALA A 263 -21.61 -6.67 -1.18
N ARG A 264 -22.13 -7.63 -0.41
CA ARG A 264 -22.74 -8.88 -0.86
C ARG A 264 -21.79 -9.77 -1.67
N VAL A 265 -20.52 -9.81 -1.28
CA VAL A 265 -19.51 -10.67 -1.89
C VAL A 265 -19.21 -11.83 -0.94
N PRO A 266 -19.28 -13.10 -1.39
CA PRO A 266 -18.90 -14.25 -0.59
C PRO A 266 -17.41 -14.22 -0.20
N MET A 267 -17.07 -14.70 1.00
CA MET A 267 -15.69 -14.63 1.52
C MET A 267 -14.68 -15.48 0.75
N ASP A 268 -15.11 -16.53 0.04
CA ASP A 268 -14.27 -17.34 -0.84
C ASP A 268 -13.78 -16.57 -2.08
N ARG A 269 -14.46 -15.47 -2.42
CA ARG A 269 -14.05 -14.50 -3.46
C ARG A 269 -13.27 -13.30 -2.88
N VAL A 270 -12.88 -13.32 -1.62
CA VAL A 270 -12.07 -12.25 -1.01
C VAL A 270 -10.65 -12.75 -0.78
N TYR A 271 -9.67 -11.99 -1.26
CA TYR A 271 -8.26 -12.29 -0.99
C TYR A 271 -7.85 -11.70 0.37
N ILE A 272 -7.23 -12.51 1.21
CA ILE A 272 -6.86 -12.13 2.57
C ILE A 272 -5.41 -12.56 2.84
N ASN A 273 -4.56 -11.60 3.20
CA ASN A 273 -3.19 -11.85 3.65
C ASN A 273 -2.80 -10.99 4.86
N VAL A 274 -3.75 -10.28 5.46
CA VAL A 274 -3.53 -9.42 6.63
C VAL A 274 -2.93 -10.20 7.82
N GLN A 275 -3.21 -11.47 7.94
CA GLN A 275 -2.65 -12.35 8.99
C GLN A 275 -1.13 -12.51 8.90
N ARG A 276 -0.56 -12.35 7.70
CA ARG A 276 0.88 -12.56 7.41
C ARG A 276 1.70 -11.27 7.47
N TYR A 277 1.04 -10.12 7.27
CA TYR A 277 1.78 -8.86 7.03
C TYR A 277 1.26 -7.68 7.83
N GLY A 278 0.11 -7.82 8.48
CA GLY A 278 -0.58 -6.68 9.09
C GLY A 278 -0.99 -5.62 8.06
N ASN A 279 -1.13 -4.41 8.54
CA ASN A 279 -1.47 -3.24 7.72
C ASN A 279 -0.20 -2.55 7.22
N MET A 280 0.15 -2.75 5.96
CA MET A 280 1.25 -2.04 5.29
C MET A 280 0.73 -0.81 4.51
N SER A 281 -0.32 -0.16 5.02
CA SER A 281 -0.90 1.07 4.45
C SER A 281 -1.08 1.00 2.92
N ALA A 282 -0.44 1.86 2.12
CA ALA A 282 -0.57 1.90 0.66
C ALA A 282 -0.08 0.63 -0.05
N ALA A 283 0.79 -0.16 0.56
CA ALA A 283 1.35 -1.37 -0.04
C ALA A 283 0.40 -2.59 0.04
N THR A 284 -0.64 -2.55 0.88
CA THR A 284 -1.48 -3.72 1.16
C THR A 284 -2.19 -4.28 -0.08
N VAL A 285 -2.85 -3.41 -0.85
CA VAL A 285 -3.60 -3.84 -2.05
C VAL A 285 -2.68 -4.39 -3.13
N PRO A 286 -1.59 -3.71 -3.53
CA PRO A 286 -0.72 -4.24 -4.58
C PRO A 286 0.06 -5.49 -4.14
N ILE A 287 0.43 -5.65 -2.85
CA ILE A 287 1.02 -6.91 -2.35
C ILE A 287 -0.01 -8.04 -2.41
N ALA A 288 -1.24 -7.80 -1.97
CA ALA A 288 -2.32 -8.78 -2.04
C ALA A 288 -2.63 -9.18 -3.50
N LEU A 289 -2.56 -8.23 -4.44
CA LEU A 289 -2.71 -8.49 -5.87
C LEU A 289 -1.58 -9.38 -6.41
N CYS A 290 -0.31 -9.08 -6.07
CA CYS A 290 0.83 -9.90 -6.47
C CYS A 290 0.67 -11.34 -5.98
N GLU A 291 0.31 -11.54 -4.73
CA GLU A 291 0.11 -12.88 -4.16
C GLU A 291 -1.09 -13.61 -4.77
N ALA A 292 -2.20 -12.90 -5.03
CA ALA A 292 -3.35 -13.50 -5.72
C ALA A 292 -2.99 -14.00 -7.12
N LEU A 293 -2.06 -13.33 -7.81
CA LEU A 293 -1.51 -13.77 -9.11
C LEU A 293 -0.58 -14.99 -8.95
N GLU A 294 0.34 -14.95 -8.00
CA GLU A 294 1.24 -16.06 -7.67
C GLU A 294 0.46 -17.33 -7.29
N GLU A 295 -0.62 -17.18 -6.54
CA GLU A 295 -1.54 -18.26 -6.12
C GLU A 295 -2.55 -18.65 -7.22
N ARG A 296 -2.45 -18.05 -8.42
CA ARG A 296 -3.34 -18.32 -9.57
C ARG A 296 -4.83 -18.05 -9.26
N ARG A 297 -5.11 -17.15 -8.33
CA ARG A 297 -6.47 -16.70 -7.99
C ARG A 297 -7.04 -15.72 -9.02
N VAL A 298 -6.19 -15.17 -9.90
CA VAL A 298 -6.57 -14.26 -10.99
C VAL A 298 -6.44 -14.99 -12.33
N ARG A 299 -7.51 -14.96 -13.12
CA ARG A 299 -7.54 -15.53 -14.50
C ARG A 299 -7.67 -14.41 -15.52
N ALA A 300 -7.34 -14.71 -16.77
CA ALA A 300 -7.57 -13.80 -17.89
C ALA A 300 -9.05 -13.39 -17.97
N GLY A 301 -9.32 -12.11 -18.22
CA GLY A 301 -10.66 -11.54 -18.27
C GLY A 301 -11.37 -11.38 -16.92
N ALA A 302 -10.75 -11.78 -15.79
CA ALA A 302 -11.35 -11.67 -14.46
C ALA A 302 -11.70 -10.23 -14.09
N LEU A 303 -12.84 -10.02 -13.44
CA LEU A 303 -13.20 -8.76 -12.82
C LEU A 303 -12.72 -8.74 -11.38
N LEU A 304 -11.77 -7.84 -11.08
CA LEU A 304 -11.21 -7.63 -9.77
C LEU A 304 -11.79 -6.36 -9.16
N LEU A 305 -12.25 -6.44 -7.92
CA LEU A 305 -12.74 -5.29 -7.17
C LEU A 305 -11.74 -4.97 -6.04
N MET A 306 -11.20 -3.76 -6.02
CA MET A 306 -10.16 -3.35 -5.08
C MET A 306 -10.66 -2.18 -4.22
N PRO A 307 -11.37 -2.44 -3.11
CA PRO A 307 -11.79 -1.40 -2.18
C PRO A 307 -10.65 -1.01 -1.23
N GLY A 308 -10.52 0.30 -0.98
CA GLY A 308 -9.55 0.89 -0.08
C GLY A 308 -10.15 1.91 0.87
N PHE A 309 -9.48 2.07 2.03
CA PHE A 309 -9.79 3.07 3.04
C PHE A 309 -8.51 3.53 3.72
N GLY A 310 -8.42 4.81 4.10
CA GLY A 310 -7.23 5.37 4.73
C GLY A 310 -7.48 6.69 5.44
N GLY A 311 -6.41 7.24 6.01
CA GLY A 311 -6.45 8.56 6.63
C GLY A 311 -6.99 9.63 5.67
N GLY A 312 -7.69 10.62 6.22
CA GLY A 312 -8.28 11.70 5.46
C GLY A 312 -9.75 11.98 5.78
N LEU A 313 -10.71 11.12 6.10
CA LEU A 313 -10.67 9.69 5.84
C LEU A 313 -10.99 9.42 4.38
N SER A 314 -10.03 8.94 3.62
CA SER A 314 -10.20 8.63 2.20
C SER A 314 -10.80 7.24 2.01
N TYR A 315 -11.62 7.06 0.97
CA TYR A 315 -12.14 5.76 0.58
C TYR A 315 -12.23 5.66 -0.94
N CYS A 316 -12.12 4.45 -1.45
CA CYS A 316 -12.27 4.19 -2.88
C CYS A 316 -12.64 2.75 -3.17
N SER A 317 -12.99 2.49 -4.41
CA SER A 317 -13.03 1.15 -5.00
C SER A 317 -12.71 1.23 -6.48
N HIS A 318 -11.87 0.33 -6.95
CA HIS A 318 -11.45 0.19 -8.33
C HIS A 318 -12.00 -1.13 -8.88
N LEU A 319 -12.60 -1.09 -10.05
CA LEU A 319 -13.01 -2.27 -10.80
C LEU A 319 -12.05 -2.43 -11.98
N VAL A 320 -11.28 -3.48 -11.96
CA VAL A 320 -10.27 -3.80 -12.97
C VAL A 320 -10.69 -5.04 -13.73
N ARG A 321 -10.72 -4.95 -15.04
CA ARG A 321 -10.79 -6.13 -15.92
C ARG A 321 -9.36 -6.59 -16.17
N TRP A 322 -9.01 -7.77 -15.71
CA TRP A 322 -7.67 -8.33 -15.90
C TRP A 322 -7.46 -8.69 -17.36
N GLY A 323 -6.27 -8.40 -17.89
CA GLY A 323 -5.90 -8.75 -19.25
C GLY A 323 -5.55 -10.23 -19.42
N GLU A 324 -4.97 -10.57 -20.57
CA GLU A 324 -4.58 -11.96 -20.90
C GLU A 324 -3.40 -12.45 -20.03
N ARG A 325 -2.54 -11.54 -19.59
CA ARG A 325 -1.31 -11.89 -18.87
C ARG A 325 -1.57 -12.18 -17.40
N THR A 326 -1.39 -13.43 -17.00
CA THR A 326 -1.51 -13.89 -15.60
C THR A 326 -0.21 -14.49 -15.06
N THR A 327 0.84 -14.53 -15.89
CA THR A 327 2.18 -14.98 -15.54
C THR A 327 3.21 -13.92 -15.95
N PRO A 328 4.30 -13.73 -15.19
CA PRO A 328 5.34 -12.79 -15.56
C PRO A 328 6.06 -13.21 -16.85
N LEU A 329 6.54 -12.25 -17.64
CA LEU A 329 7.39 -12.52 -18.82
C LEU A 329 8.83 -12.81 -18.44
N GLY A 330 9.30 -12.28 -17.32
CA GLY A 330 10.63 -12.48 -16.80
C GLY A 330 10.66 -12.28 -15.29
N GLU A 331 11.79 -12.62 -14.70
CA GLU A 331 12.06 -12.49 -13.27
C GLU A 331 13.23 -11.52 -13.05
N SER A 332 13.20 -10.79 -11.96
CA SER A 332 14.29 -9.91 -11.54
C SER A 332 15.15 -10.63 -10.50
N THR A 333 16.47 -10.48 -10.65
CA THR A 333 17.44 -10.96 -9.66
C THR A 333 17.76 -9.93 -8.59
N VAL A 334 17.09 -8.76 -8.62
CA VAL A 334 17.29 -7.71 -7.62
C VAL A 334 16.66 -8.15 -6.30
N GLU A 335 17.47 -8.19 -5.25
CA GLU A 335 17.10 -8.58 -3.91
C GLU A 335 17.50 -7.51 -2.89
N LEU A 336 16.89 -7.54 -1.73
CA LEU A 336 17.31 -6.73 -0.59
C LEU A 336 18.68 -7.21 -0.10
N PRO A 337 19.52 -6.30 0.44
CA PRO A 337 20.72 -6.73 1.14
C PRO A 337 20.33 -7.69 2.29
N PRO A 338 21.14 -8.73 2.55
CA PRO A 338 20.84 -9.67 3.62
C PRO A 338 20.92 -9.01 5.00
N THR A 339 20.17 -9.55 5.95
CA THR A 339 20.24 -9.15 7.37
C THR A 339 20.07 -10.36 8.27
N GLU A 340 20.83 -10.40 9.36
CA GLU A 340 20.67 -11.37 10.44
C GLU A 340 19.87 -10.78 11.62
N ARG A 341 19.47 -9.51 11.50
CA ARG A 341 18.76 -8.81 12.58
C ARG A 341 17.32 -9.29 12.68
N THR A 342 16.86 -9.57 13.87
CA THR A 342 15.46 -9.85 14.16
C THR A 342 14.63 -8.56 14.14
N ALA A 343 13.32 -8.70 13.98
CA ALA A 343 12.42 -7.55 14.00
C ALA A 343 12.46 -6.79 15.33
N LEU A 344 12.60 -7.51 16.47
CA LEU A 344 12.75 -6.88 17.79
C LEU A 344 14.02 -6.04 17.87
N GLN A 345 15.16 -6.54 17.40
CA GLN A 345 16.40 -5.76 17.37
C GLN A 345 16.30 -4.50 16.52
N LEU A 346 15.58 -4.57 15.38
CA LEU A 346 15.33 -3.41 14.55
C LEU A 346 14.46 -2.37 15.27
N ILE A 347 13.45 -2.81 16.03
CA ILE A 347 12.60 -1.93 16.84
C ILE A 347 13.38 -1.32 18.01
N GLU A 348 14.20 -2.11 18.70
CA GLU A 348 15.06 -1.63 19.79
C GLU A 348 15.98 -0.49 19.33
N ASP A 349 16.55 -0.59 18.13
CA ASP A 349 17.36 0.48 17.55
C ASP A 349 16.54 1.75 17.26
N LEU A 350 15.32 1.59 16.75
CA LEU A 350 14.43 2.73 16.53
C LEU A 350 14.07 3.44 17.83
N LEU A 351 13.85 2.68 18.91
CA LEU A 351 13.59 3.21 20.23
C LEU A 351 14.83 3.91 20.82
N ALA A 352 16.00 3.29 20.69
CA ALA A 352 17.27 3.87 21.15
C ALA A 352 17.58 5.18 20.42
N ALA A 353 17.34 5.24 19.10
CA ALA A 353 17.54 6.45 18.31
C ALA A 353 16.62 7.61 18.75
N LYS A 354 15.38 7.31 19.17
CA LYS A 354 14.43 8.33 19.67
C LYS A 354 14.84 8.92 21.04
N THR A 355 15.54 8.16 21.86
CA THR A 355 15.95 8.58 23.22
C THR A 355 17.30 9.30 23.26
N THR A 356 18.12 9.17 22.23
CA THR A 356 19.41 9.84 22.14
C THR A 356 19.19 11.26 21.61
N PRO A 357 19.51 12.34 22.39
CA PRO A 357 19.48 13.68 21.84
C PRO A 357 20.43 13.74 20.65
N SER A 358 19.92 14.10 19.49
CA SER A 358 20.77 14.38 18.32
C SER A 358 21.82 15.41 18.73
N SER A 359 23.04 14.96 19.04
CA SER A 359 24.20 15.85 19.06
C SER A 359 24.32 16.34 17.62
N ALA A 360 23.91 17.60 17.40
CA ALA A 360 23.99 18.38 16.16
C ALA A 360 24.45 17.54 14.95
N ALA A 361 23.49 16.92 14.27
CA ALA A 361 23.76 16.33 12.97
C ALA A 361 24.25 17.48 12.10
N THR A 362 25.56 17.54 11.87
CA THR A 362 26.14 18.40 10.85
C THR A 362 25.59 17.89 9.53
N TRP A 363 24.57 18.58 9.04
CA TRP A 363 24.12 18.45 7.65
C TRP A 363 25.30 18.84 6.76
N ARG A 364 25.98 17.86 6.19
CA ARG A 364 26.98 18.05 5.14
C ARG A 364 26.43 17.55 3.82
#